data_5751627f775ffb91e0f63bef79dca736
#
_entry.id   5751627f775ffb91e0f63bef79dca736
#
_cell.length_a   1.000
_cell.length_b   1.000
_cell.length_c   1.000
_cell.angle_alpha   90.00
_cell.angle_beta   90.00
_cell.angle_gamma   90.00
#
_symmetry.space_group_name_H-M   'P 1'
#
loop_
_entity.id
_entity.type
_entity.pdbx_description
1 polymer ?
#
loop_
_entity_poly.entity_id
_entity_poly.type
_entity_poly.pdbx_seq_one_letter_code
_entity_poly.pdbx_strand_id
1 'polypeptide(L)'
;MIAYVAKNGFPEEELREAIQAHPGREFGSEWVPEINILQDGDEIIAGDYCFKCVSTPGHSLGHTCLYEPDKKVLVAGDHILIDITPHIQCWSDEQDPLQNYLASLDKVKDMEIDLVLPGHRRLITDHKARIAELKEHHATRLREVLSTLGSDPRNAFQVASRMTWDIDCDSWENFPKAQKWFATGEGIAHLRYLQRKGLVVGKDEGAVTAFTLNDSSTRDAKAGQGQVPEMGRLKEA
;
A
#
# COMPACT_ATOMS: atom_id res chain seq x y z
N MET A 1 13.60 -8.75 0.86
CA MET A 1 13.37 -7.32 0.60
C MET A 1 14.29 -6.76 -0.49
N ILE A 2 15.60 -6.62 -0.26
CA ILE A 2 16.58 -6.02 -1.20
C ILE A 2 16.54 -6.71 -2.57
N ALA A 3 16.72 -8.03 -2.61
CA ALA A 3 16.68 -8.81 -3.85
C ALA A 3 15.36 -8.67 -4.62
N TYR A 4 14.25 -8.50 -3.90
CA TYR A 4 12.93 -8.36 -4.52
C TYR A 4 12.76 -7.01 -5.23
N VAL A 5 13.25 -5.92 -4.62
CA VAL A 5 13.19 -4.60 -5.26
C VAL A 5 14.16 -4.51 -6.44
N ALA A 6 15.35 -5.14 -6.35
CA ALA A 6 16.27 -5.27 -7.46
C ALA A 6 15.67 -6.09 -8.62
N LYS A 7 15.00 -7.23 -8.34
CA LYS A 7 14.24 -8.01 -9.33
C LYS A 7 13.16 -7.17 -10.03
N ASN A 8 12.62 -6.17 -9.38
CA ASN A 8 11.63 -5.24 -9.93
C ASN A 8 12.24 -3.96 -10.57
N GLY A 9 13.56 -3.97 -10.82
CA GLY A 9 14.26 -3.00 -11.65
C GLY A 9 14.90 -1.84 -10.90
N PHE A 10 14.93 -1.86 -9.56
CA PHE A 10 15.65 -0.83 -8.80
C PHE A 10 17.16 -0.95 -9.07
N PRO A 11 17.86 0.15 -9.48
CA PRO A 11 19.28 0.09 -9.80
C PRO A 11 20.13 -0.35 -8.61
N GLU A 12 21.04 -1.31 -8.84
CA GLU A 12 21.86 -1.88 -7.77
C GLU A 12 22.80 -0.82 -7.13
N GLU A 13 23.27 0.13 -7.92
CA GLU A 13 24.13 1.21 -7.44
C GLU A 13 23.40 2.13 -6.46
N GLU A 14 22.13 2.46 -6.74
CA GLU A 14 21.31 3.30 -5.85
C GLU A 14 20.76 2.52 -4.65
N LEU A 15 20.69 1.19 -4.74
CA LEU A 15 20.11 0.32 -3.72
C LEU A 15 20.85 0.41 -2.38
N ARG A 16 22.18 0.41 -2.42
CA ARG A 16 23.01 0.49 -1.21
C ARG A 16 22.81 1.81 -0.48
N GLU A 17 22.72 2.90 -1.22
CA GLU A 17 22.54 4.24 -0.64
C GLU A 17 21.10 4.40 -0.11
N ALA A 18 20.09 3.90 -0.83
CA ALA A 18 18.71 3.90 -0.37
C ALA A 18 18.54 3.15 0.96
N ILE A 19 19.21 1.99 1.11
CA ILE A 19 19.21 1.21 2.36
C ILE A 19 19.90 1.95 3.49
N GLN A 20 21.02 2.62 3.21
CA GLN A 20 21.73 3.40 4.23
C GLN A 20 20.93 4.59 4.73
N ALA A 21 20.17 5.23 3.84
CA ALA A 21 19.28 6.36 4.15
C ALA A 21 17.89 5.93 4.67
N HIS A 22 17.62 4.62 4.82
CA HIS A 22 16.33 4.14 5.26
C HIS A 22 16.13 4.40 6.77
N PRO A 23 15.03 5.07 7.18
CA PRO A 23 14.78 5.42 8.59
C PRO A 23 14.84 4.23 9.55
N GLY A 24 14.36 3.07 9.14
CA GLY A 24 14.38 1.85 9.96
C GLY A 24 15.79 1.35 10.31
N ARG A 25 16.84 1.83 9.62
CA ARG A 25 18.23 1.53 9.98
C ARG A 25 18.76 2.49 11.03
N GLU A 26 18.40 3.75 10.93
CA GLU A 26 18.83 4.80 11.86
C GLU A 26 18.20 4.62 13.25
N PHE A 27 16.94 4.22 13.29
CA PHE A 27 16.14 4.06 14.51
C PHE A 27 15.96 2.61 14.94
N GLY A 28 16.65 1.66 14.31
CA GLY A 28 16.61 0.24 14.67
C GLY A 28 17.29 0.01 16.03
N SER A 29 16.73 -0.93 16.82
CA SER A 29 17.30 -1.36 18.10
C SER A 29 17.78 -2.81 18.02
N GLU A 30 18.91 -3.12 18.64
CA GLU A 30 19.37 -4.50 18.81
C GLU A 30 18.62 -5.23 19.95
N TRP A 31 17.85 -4.49 20.74
CA TRP A 31 17.06 -5.08 21.83
C TRP A 31 15.88 -5.86 21.26
N VAL A 32 15.78 -7.12 21.63
CA VAL A 32 14.65 -7.99 21.27
C VAL A 32 13.78 -8.14 22.51
N PRO A 33 12.59 -7.51 22.54
CA PRO A 33 11.66 -7.67 23.66
C PRO A 33 11.06 -9.09 23.70
N GLU A 34 10.53 -9.46 24.86
CA GLU A 34 9.59 -10.56 24.92
C GLU A 34 8.31 -10.18 24.18
N ILE A 35 7.92 -11.00 23.21
CA ILE A 35 6.80 -10.68 22.29
C ILE A 35 5.63 -11.61 22.60
N ASN A 36 4.47 -11.04 22.88
CA ASN A 36 3.20 -11.74 22.87
C ASN A 36 2.52 -11.55 21.52
N ILE A 37 2.17 -12.67 20.86
CA ILE A 37 1.48 -12.65 19.57
C ILE A 37 0.00 -12.39 19.82
N LEU A 38 -0.52 -11.34 19.22
CA LEU A 38 -1.95 -10.97 19.23
C LEU A 38 -2.64 -11.47 17.97
N GLN A 39 -3.89 -11.87 18.11
CA GLN A 39 -4.76 -12.28 17.00
C GLN A 39 -5.95 -11.33 16.86
N ASP A 40 -6.64 -11.39 15.72
CA ASP A 40 -7.88 -10.65 15.51
C ASP A 40 -8.94 -11.04 16.57
N GLY A 41 -9.46 -10.05 17.25
CA GLY A 41 -10.44 -10.24 18.33
C GLY A 41 -9.86 -10.40 19.74
N ASP A 42 -8.55 -10.54 19.91
CA ASP A 42 -7.92 -10.54 21.24
C ASP A 42 -8.18 -9.24 21.98
N GLU A 43 -8.23 -9.29 23.31
CA GLU A 43 -8.50 -8.12 24.14
C GLU A 43 -7.24 -7.69 24.91
N ILE A 44 -7.03 -6.37 24.96
CA ILE A 44 -5.96 -5.74 25.75
C ILE A 44 -6.59 -4.78 26.74
N ILE A 45 -6.36 -5.01 28.02
CA ILE A 45 -6.83 -4.13 29.09
C ILE A 45 -5.75 -3.12 29.43
N ALA A 46 -6.08 -1.84 29.37
CA ALA A 46 -5.22 -0.73 29.74
C ALA A 46 -5.99 0.29 30.60
N GLY A 47 -5.84 0.21 31.91
CA GLY A 47 -6.65 1.02 32.86
C GLY A 47 -8.14 0.70 32.72
N ASP A 48 -8.93 1.73 32.41
CA ASP A 48 -10.39 1.62 32.22
C ASP A 48 -10.77 1.33 30.75
N TYR A 49 -9.82 0.99 29.90
CA TYR A 49 -10.04 0.67 28.50
C TYR A 49 -9.92 -0.83 28.24
N CYS A 50 -10.84 -1.37 27.46
CA CYS A 50 -10.79 -2.74 26.95
C CYS A 50 -10.73 -2.69 25.41
N PHE A 51 -9.51 -2.74 24.88
CA PHE A 51 -9.29 -2.69 23.45
C PHE A 51 -9.42 -4.07 22.82
N LYS A 52 -10.17 -4.17 21.72
CA LYS A 52 -10.18 -5.32 20.84
C LYS A 52 -9.16 -5.15 19.72
N CYS A 53 -8.35 -6.18 19.49
CA CYS A 53 -7.44 -6.25 18.35
C CYS A 53 -8.24 -6.42 17.06
N VAL A 54 -8.04 -5.53 16.12
CA VAL A 54 -8.64 -5.57 14.78
C VAL A 54 -7.51 -5.73 13.77
N SER A 55 -7.33 -6.93 13.23
CA SER A 55 -6.32 -7.19 12.21
C SER A 55 -6.63 -6.38 10.94
N THR A 56 -5.68 -5.55 10.51
CA THR A 56 -5.80 -4.63 9.37
C THR A 56 -4.54 -4.70 8.50
N PRO A 57 -4.25 -5.87 7.89
CA PRO A 57 -3.07 -6.02 7.03
C PRO A 57 -3.12 -5.08 5.82
N GLY A 58 -1.95 -4.65 5.36
CA GLY A 58 -1.80 -3.77 4.20
C GLY A 58 -0.52 -2.95 4.28
N HIS A 59 -0.47 -1.93 5.14
CA HIS A 59 0.76 -1.18 5.42
C HIS A 59 1.89 -2.11 5.89
N SER A 60 1.58 -3.03 6.79
CA SER A 60 2.39 -4.19 7.10
C SER A 60 1.51 -5.44 7.19
N LEU A 61 2.09 -6.64 7.07
CA LEU A 61 1.35 -7.90 7.14
C LEU A 61 0.70 -8.13 8.51
N GLY A 62 1.36 -7.72 9.57
CA GLY A 62 0.89 -7.87 10.95
C GLY A 62 0.23 -6.62 11.52
N HIS A 63 -0.16 -5.65 10.68
CA HIS A 63 -0.79 -4.44 11.18
C HIS A 63 -2.09 -4.75 11.92
N THR A 64 -2.27 -4.17 13.11
CA THR A 64 -3.43 -4.34 13.96
C THR A 64 -3.84 -2.99 14.53
N CYS A 65 -5.11 -2.63 14.38
CA CYS A 65 -5.73 -1.53 15.10
C CYS A 65 -6.24 -2.00 16.46
N LEU A 66 -6.36 -1.09 17.42
CA LEU A 66 -6.97 -1.36 18.71
C LEU A 66 -8.30 -0.57 18.81
N TYR A 67 -9.40 -1.29 18.95
CA TYR A 67 -10.74 -0.70 19.01
C TYR A 67 -11.34 -0.82 20.39
N GLU A 68 -11.76 0.30 20.95
CA GLU A 68 -12.51 0.37 22.22
C GLU A 68 -14.00 0.63 21.90
N PRO A 69 -14.88 -0.39 22.04
CA PRO A 69 -16.25 -0.30 21.55
C PRO A 69 -17.16 0.59 22.40
N ASP A 70 -16.98 0.66 23.72
CA ASP A 70 -17.84 1.45 24.60
C ASP A 70 -17.60 2.95 24.42
N LYS A 71 -16.37 3.33 24.12
CA LYS A 71 -15.96 4.73 23.87
C LYS A 71 -15.90 5.08 22.39
N LYS A 72 -16.10 4.08 21.49
CA LYS A 72 -16.03 4.22 20.03
C LYS A 72 -14.73 4.87 19.56
N VAL A 73 -13.60 4.44 20.14
CA VAL A 73 -12.27 4.94 19.84
C VAL A 73 -11.47 3.87 19.11
N LEU A 74 -10.82 4.26 18.02
CA LEU A 74 -9.90 3.41 17.26
C LEU A 74 -8.47 3.96 17.33
N VAL A 75 -7.53 3.21 17.88
CA VAL A 75 -6.10 3.45 17.72
C VAL A 75 -5.68 2.79 16.40
N ALA A 76 -5.48 3.61 15.38
CA ALA A 76 -5.37 3.13 13.99
C ALA A 76 -3.94 2.87 13.52
N GLY A 77 -2.91 3.26 14.30
CA GLY A 77 -1.53 3.20 13.81
C GLY A 77 -1.40 3.83 12.43
N ASP A 78 -0.73 3.13 11.51
CA ASP A 78 -0.57 3.59 10.12
C ASP A 78 -1.61 2.99 9.16
N HIS A 79 -2.76 2.51 9.68
CA HIS A 79 -3.86 2.05 8.83
C HIS A 79 -4.67 3.22 8.23
N ILE A 80 -5.04 4.20 9.07
CA ILE A 80 -5.76 5.40 8.64
C ILE A 80 -4.99 6.62 9.12
N LEU A 81 -4.40 7.36 8.19
CA LEU A 81 -3.69 8.61 8.44
C LEU A 81 -4.46 9.79 7.84
N ILE A 82 -4.29 10.99 8.42
CA ILE A 82 -4.82 12.24 7.90
C ILE A 82 -3.67 13.09 7.33
N ASP A 83 -3.95 13.89 6.29
CA ASP A 83 -2.99 14.76 5.60
C ASP A 83 -1.86 14.03 4.82
N ILE A 84 -1.66 12.73 5.06
CA ILE A 84 -0.76 11.84 4.34
C ILE A 84 -1.44 10.50 4.08
N THR A 85 -0.92 9.70 3.16
CA THR A 85 -1.41 8.35 2.89
C THR A 85 -0.46 7.30 3.48
N PRO A 86 -0.99 6.21 4.05
CA PRO A 86 -0.16 5.07 4.44
C PRO A 86 0.60 4.51 3.24
N HIS A 87 1.88 4.27 3.42
CA HIS A 87 2.70 3.65 2.39
C HIS A 87 2.39 2.14 2.30
N ILE A 88 2.01 1.66 1.12
CA ILE A 88 1.68 0.26 0.87
C ILE A 88 2.77 -0.35 -0.01
N GLN A 89 3.55 -1.26 0.56
CA GLN A 89 4.72 -1.84 -0.09
C GLN A 89 4.64 -3.36 -0.20
N CYS A 90 5.05 -3.92 -1.33
CA CYS A 90 5.10 -5.35 -1.60
C CYS A 90 6.52 -5.90 -1.41
N TRP A 91 6.65 -7.06 -0.76
CA TRP A 91 7.93 -7.68 -0.42
C TRP A 91 8.17 -9.05 -1.06
N SER A 92 7.15 -9.64 -1.66
CA SER A 92 7.23 -10.91 -2.39
C SER A 92 6.11 -11.06 -3.41
N ASP A 93 6.25 -12.00 -4.34
CA ASP A 93 5.26 -12.26 -5.40
C ASP A 93 3.96 -12.89 -4.85
N GLU A 94 4.01 -13.51 -3.67
CA GLU A 94 2.85 -14.14 -3.01
C GLU A 94 1.94 -13.14 -2.34
N GLN A 95 2.45 -11.94 -2.00
CA GLN A 95 1.72 -10.92 -1.27
C GLN A 95 0.83 -10.07 -2.20
N ASP A 96 -0.28 -9.58 -1.66
CA ASP A 96 -1.11 -8.54 -2.26
C ASP A 96 -1.47 -7.50 -1.19
N PRO A 97 -0.49 -6.68 -0.79
CA PRO A 97 -0.68 -5.72 0.31
C PRO A 97 -1.74 -4.67 -0.01
N LEU A 98 -1.90 -4.27 -1.28
CA LEU A 98 -2.92 -3.30 -1.66
C LEU A 98 -4.33 -3.89 -1.56
N GLN A 99 -4.56 -5.14 -2.00
CA GLN A 99 -5.84 -5.82 -1.81
C GLN A 99 -6.18 -5.95 -0.32
N ASN A 100 -5.19 -6.37 0.49
CA ASN A 100 -5.35 -6.50 1.92
C ASN A 100 -5.69 -5.15 2.57
N TYR A 101 -5.00 -4.08 2.19
CA TYR A 101 -5.25 -2.74 2.70
C TYR A 101 -6.66 -2.24 2.37
N LEU A 102 -7.09 -2.41 1.12
CA LEU A 102 -8.43 -2.00 0.69
C LEU A 102 -9.53 -2.79 1.42
N ALA A 103 -9.34 -4.10 1.63
CA ALA A 103 -10.26 -4.93 2.40
C ALA A 103 -10.28 -4.53 3.89
N SER A 104 -9.12 -4.18 4.45
CA SER A 104 -9.01 -3.70 5.84
C SER A 104 -9.71 -2.34 6.03
N LEU A 105 -9.62 -1.44 5.04
CA LEU A 105 -10.37 -0.17 5.03
C LEU A 105 -11.88 -0.43 5.02
N ASP A 106 -12.37 -1.39 4.22
CA ASP A 106 -13.79 -1.75 4.20
C ASP A 106 -14.24 -2.33 5.55
N LYS A 107 -13.44 -3.21 6.16
CA LYS A 107 -13.71 -3.76 7.51
C LYS A 107 -13.89 -2.63 8.54
N VAL A 108 -12.99 -1.65 8.57
CA VAL A 108 -13.03 -0.55 9.54
C VAL A 108 -14.13 0.47 9.23
N LYS A 109 -14.47 0.68 7.95
CA LYS A 109 -15.53 1.59 7.51
C LYS A 109 -16.87 1.29 8.17
N ASP A 110 -17.19 0.01 8.35
CA ASP A 110 -18.49 -0.43 8.88
C ASP A 110 -18.55 -0.43 10.42
N MET A 111 -17.45 -0.11 11.10
CA MET A 111 -17.40 -0.02 12.56
C MET A 111 -17.99 1.30 13.08
N GLU A 112 -18.52 1.30 14.30
CA GLU A 112 -18.97 2.49 14.99
C GLU A 112 -17.79 3.19 15.67
N ILE A 113 -17.24 4.24 15.04
CA ILE A 113 -16.07 4.97 15.52
C ILE A 113 -16.39 6.45 15.53
N ASP A 114 -16.26 7.07 16.71
CA ASP A 114 -16.42 8.52 16.93
C ASP A 114 -15.07 9.23 16.84
N LEU A 115 -13.96 8.55 17.18
CA LEU A 115 -12.63 9.13 17.19
C LEU A 115 -11.57 8.11 16.74
N VAL A 116 -10.74 8.50 15.77
CA VAL A 116 -9.56 7.73 15.36
C VAL A 116 -8.30 8.44 15.86
N LEU A 117 -7.41 7.66 16.48
CA LEU A 117 -6.08 8.03 16.93
C LEU A 117 -5.06 7.43 15.93
N PRO A 118 -4.63 8.20 14.91
CA PRO A 118 -3.65 7.71 13.94
C PRO A 118 -2.23 7.70 14.52
N GLY A 119 -1.32 6.94 13.90
CA GLY A 119 0.10 6.91 14.29
C GLY A 119 0.81 8.24 14.03
N HIS A 120 0.33 9.03 13.08
CA HIS A 120 0.92 10.31 12.67
C HIS A 120 -0.12 11.38 12.41
N ARG A 121 0.26 12.66 12.59
CA ARG A 121 -0.53 13.85 12.33
C ARG A 121 -1.64 14.05 13.37
N ARG A 122 -2.84 14.46 12.94
CA ARG A 122 -3.95 14.88 13.80
C ARG A 122 -5.04 13.82 13.90
N LEU A 123 -5.90 13.96 14.90
CA LEU A 123 -7.05 13.09 15.14
C LEU A 123 -8.08 13.17 14.00
N ILE A 124 -8.86 12.09 13.83
CA ILE A 124 -9.89 11.98 12.79
C ILE A 124 -11.23 11.70 13.45
N THR A 125 -12.25 12.51 13.12
CA THR A 125 -13.62 12.40 13.62
C THR A 125 -14.60 11.86 12.56
N ASP A 126 -14.21 11.86 11.30
CA ASP A 126 -14.99 11.25 10.20
C ASP A 126 -14.12 10.22 9.48
N HIS A 127 -14.05 9.03 10.07
CA HIS A 127 -13.27 7.92 9.50
C HIS A 127 -13.85 7.44 8.16
N LYS A 128 -15.18 7.52 7.94
CA LYS A 128 -15.82 7.06 6.71
C LYS A 128 -15.45 7.94 5.52
N ALA A 129 -15.49 9.26 5.71
CA ALA A 129 -15.03 10.20 4.69
C ALA A 129 -13.54 9.98 4.39
N ARG A 130 -12.70 9.84 5.43
CA ARG A 130 -11.27 9.62 5.24
C ARG A 130 -10.96 8.30 4.52
N ILE A 131 -11.65 7.22 4.84
CA ILE A 131 -11.53 5.94 4.13
C ILE A 131 -11.90 6.09 2.65
N ALA A 132 -12.97 6.84 2.32
CA ALA A 132 -13.33 7.10 0.94
C ALA A 132 -12.22 7.84 0.17
N GLU A 133 -11.59 8.85 0.78
CA GLU A 133 -10.44 9.57 0.21
C GLU A 133 -9.24 8.65 -0.02
N LEU A 134 -8.89 7.79 0.94
CA LEU A 134 -7.79 6.83 0.81
C LEU A 134 -8.05 5.83 -0.32
N LYS A 135 -9.28 5.33 -0.46
CA LYS A 135 -9.66 4.44 -1.56
C LYS A 135 -9.58 5.14 -2.93
N GLU A 136 -10.04 6.39 -3.03
CA GLU A 136 -9.92 7.18 -4.27
C GLU A 136 -8.47 7.52 -4.61
N HIS A 137 -7.63 7.77 -3.59
CA HIS A 137 -6.20 7.92 -3.79
C HIS A 137 -5.62 6.67 -4.50
N HIS A 138 -5.85 5.47 -3.97
CA HIS A 138 -5.35 4.25 -4.62
C HIS A 138 -5.98 3.98 -5.98
N ALA A 139 -7.25 4.32 -6.20
CA ALA A 139 -7.87 4.24 -7.52
C ALA A 139 -7.17 5.17 -8.52
N THR A 140 -6.79 6.37 -8.10
CA THR A 140 -6.01 7.30 -8.92
C THR A 140 -4.62 6.74 -9.23
N ARG A 141 -3.93 6.20 -8.23
CA ARG A 141 -2.61 5.57 -8.41
C ARG A 141 -2.66 4.39 -9.38
N LEU A 142 -3.69 3.54 -9.32
CA LEU A 142 -3.89 2.44 -10.25
C LEU A 142 -4.09 2.95 -11.70
N ARG A 143 -4.84 4.05 -11.89
CA ARG A 143 -4.99 4.70 -13.22
C ARG A 143 -3.67 5.26 -13.72
N GLU A 144 -2.86 5.88 -12.87
CA GLU A 144 -1.52 6.35 -13.23
C GLU A 144 -0.64 5.19 -13.68
N VAL A 145 -0.56 4.10 -12.91
CA VAL A 145 0.22 2.90 -13.28
C VAL A 145 -0.21 2.39 -14.66
N LEU A 146 -1.51 2.21 -14.91
CA LEU A 146 -2.00 1.77 -16.21
C LEU A 146 -1.62 2.74 -17.33
N SER A 147 -1.65 4.04 -17.09
CA SER A 147 -1.27 5.07 -18.08
C SER A 147 0.22 5.07 -18.41
N THR A 148 1.07 4.62 -17.48
CA THR A 148 2.51 4.49 -17.73
C THR A 148 2.86 3.28 -18.58
N LEU A 149 1.99 2.26 -18.61
CA LEU A 149 2.21 1.03 -19.38
C LEU A 149 1.73 1.23 -20.81
N GLY A 150 2.59 0.89 -21.76
CA GLY A 150 2.30 0.91 -23.20
C GLY A 150 2.57 -0.44 -23.85
N SER A 151 2.94 -0.42 -25.14
CA SER A 151 3.38 -1.61 -25.88
C SER A 151 4.73 -2.14 -25.39
N ASP A 152 5.58 -1.25 -24.88
CA ASP A 152 6.92 -1.61 -24.42
C ASP A 152 6.88 -2.06 -22.95
N PRO A 153 7.50 -3.21 -22.63
CA PRO A 153 7.58 -3.67 -21.24
C PRO A 153 8.31 -2.67 -20.35
N ARG A 154 7.82 -2.48 -19.12
CA ARG A 154 8.44 -1.61 -18.10
C ARG A 154 8.55 -2.33 -16.77
N ASN A 155 9.70 -2.21 -16.12
CA ASN A 155 9.86 -2.65 -14.74
C ASN A 155 9.24 -1.64 -13.75
N ALA A 156 9.09 -2.03 -12.48
CA ALA A 156 8.41 -1.19 -11.49
C ALA A 156 9.15 0.13 -11.20
N PHE A 157 10.48 0.15 -11.26
CA PHE A 157 11.25 1.39 -11.12
C PHE A 157 10.96 2.38 -12.24
N GLN A 158 10.87 1.89 -13.50
CA GLN A 158 10.49 2.70 -14.65
C GLN A 158 9.04 3.17 -14.60
N VAL A 159 8.14 2.38 -14.03
CA VAL A 159 6.75 2.78 -13.76
C VAL A 159 6.73 3.88 -12.71
N ALA A 160 7.38 3.68 -11.57
CA ALA A 160 7.45 4.66 -10.49
C ALA A 160 8.03 6.01 -10.96
N SER A 161 9.03 5.99 -11.85
CA SER A 161 9.63 7.21 -12.40
C SER A 161 8.67 8.06 -13.28
N ARG A 162 7.51 7.51 -13.64
CA ARG A 162 6.50 8.17 -14.47
C ARG A 162 5.21 8.48 -13.73
N MET A 163 5.12 8.06 -12.48
CA MET A 163 4.00 8.40 -11.59
C MET A 163 4.24 9.76 -10.94
N THR A 164 3.17 10.38 -10.47
CA THR A 164 3.22 11.66 -9.75
C THR A 164 3.53 11.42 -8.28
N TRP A 165 4.43 12.20 -7.71
CA TRP A 165 4.80 12.13 -6.29
C TRP A 165 4.73 13.53 -5.67
N ASP A 166 4.19 13.62 -4.46
CA ASP A 166 4.16 14.86 -3.66
C ASP A 166 5.51 15.09 -2.97
N ILE A 167 6.53 15.30 -3.80
CA ILE A 167 7.92 15.57 -3.37
C ILE A 167 8.44 16.73 -4.21
N ASP A 168 8.91 17.76 -3.55
CA ASP A 168 9.52 18.92 -4.20
C ASP A 168 10.86 18.53 -4.82
N CYS A 169 10.82 18.23 -6.12
CA CYS A 169 11.96 17.76 -6.89
C CYS A 169 11.77 18.00 -8.39
N ASP A 170 12.79 18.52 -9.05
CA ASP A 170 12.73 18.92 -10.47
C ASP A 170 12.67 17.71 -11.43
N SER A 171 13.22 16.56 -11.04
CA SER A 171 13.28 15.37 -11.90
C SER A 171 13.47 14.08 -11.07
N TRP A 172 13.17 12.94 -11.71
CA TRP A 172 13.40 11.64 -11.10
C TRP A 172 14.89 11.36 -10.79
N GLU A 173 15.81 11.88 -11.60
CA GLU A 173 17.26 11.74 -11.37
C GLU A 173 17.66 12.37 -10.04
N ASN A 174 17.09 13.53 -9.72
CA ASN A 174 17.33 14.28 -8.48
C ASN A 174 16.46 13.82 -7.31
N PHE A 175 15.50 12.90 -7.55
CA PHE A 175 14.60 12.40 -6.52
C PHE A 175 15.39 11.72 -5.39
N PRO A 176 15.10 11.99 -4.11
CA PRO A 176 15.87 11.42 -2.99
C PRO A 176 15.87 9.89 -3.04
N LYS A 177 17.03 9.24 -2.89
CA LYS A 177 17.21 7.80 -3.09
C LYS A 177 16.31 6.95 -2.18
N ALA A 178 16.14 7.35 -0.91
CA ALA A 178 15.21 6.70 -0.01
C ALA A 178 13.75 6.81 -0.53
N GLN A 179 13.39 7.95 -1.12
CA GLN A 179 12.06 8.15 -1.68
C GLN A 179 11.85 7.35 -2.98
N LYS A 180 12.90 7.18 -3.81
CA LYS A 180 12.84 6.25 -4.95
C LYS A 180 12.55 4.82 -4.51
N TRP A 181 13.13 4.40 -3.38
CA TRP A 181 12.85 3.10 -2.78
C TRP A 181 11.37 2.95 -2.42
N PHE A 182 10.81 3.91 -1.69
CA PHE A 182 9.40 3.90 -1.30
C PHE A 182 8.48 3.95 -2.54
N ALA A 183 8.77 4.85 -3.48
CA ALA A 183 8.01 4.99 -4.72
C ALA A 183 8.01 3.69 -5.55
N THR A 184 9.16 3.03 -5.67
CA THR A 184 9.26 1.74 -6.37
C THR A 184 8.48 0.65 -5.65
N GLY A 185 8.58 0.57 -4.33
CA GLY A 185 7.83 -0.40 -3.52
C GLY A 185 6.32 -0.23 -3.66
N GLU A 186 5.84 1.01 -3.68
CA GLU A 186 4.43 1.33 -3.92
C GLU A 186 4.03 0.97 -5.37
N GLY A 187 4.88 1.30 -6.35
CA GLY A 187 4.68 0.89 -7.75
C GLY A 187 4.53 -0.62 -7.90
N ILE A 188 5.37 -1.41 -7.21
CA ILE A 188 5.25 -2.88 -7.19
C ILE A 188 3.91 -3.32 -6.62
N ALA A 189 3.47 -2.75 -5.50
CA ALA A 189 2.20 -3.13 -4.86
C ALA A 189 1.01 -2.90 -5.81
N HIS A 190 0.98 -1.76 -6.53
CA HIS A 190 -0.07 -1.45 -7.49
C HIS A 190 0.00 -2.33 -8.74
N LEU A 191 1.20 -2.62 -9.27
CA LEU A 191 1.39 -3.54 -10.39
C LEU A 191 0.95 -4.96 -10.06
N ARG A 192 1.26 -5.48 -8.87
CA ARG A 192 0.83 -6.81 -8.40
C ARG A 192 -0.68 -6.89 -8.24
N TYR A 193 -1.29 -5.86 -7.68
CA TYR A 193 -2.75 -5.77 -7.60
C TYR A 193 -3.39 -5.83 -9.00
N LEU A 194 -2.92 -5.02 -9.96
CA LEU A 194 -3.41 -5.02 -11.34
C LEU A 194 -3.17 -6.35 -12.05
N GLN A 195 -2.04 -6.99 -11.79
CA GLN A 195 -1.73 -8.32 -12.33
C GLN A 195 -2.72 -9.38 -11.81
N ARG A 196 -3.05 -9.38 -10.52
CA ARG A 196 -4.05 -10.28 -9.94
C ARG A 196 -5.47 -10.00 -10.45
N LYS A 197 -5.76 -8.76 -10.83
CA LYS A 197 -7.03 -8.40 -11.51
C LYS A 197 -7.02 -8.72 -13.01
N GLY A 198 -5.92 -9.27 -13.56
CA GLY A 198 -5.80 -9.63 -14.96
C GLY A 198 -5.67 -8.44 -15.93
N LEU A 199 -5.40 -7.23 -15.42
CA LEU A 199 -5.24 -6.01 -16.23
C LEU A 199 -3.82 -5.81 -16.74
N VAL A 200 -2.84 -6.40 -16.06
CA VAL A 200 -1.40 -6.30 -16.34
C VAL A 200 -0.80 -7.70 -16.36
N VAL A 201 0.17 -7.92 -17.22
CA VAL A 201 0.98 -9.15 -17.29
C VAL A 201 2.41 -8.80 -16.89
N GLY A 202 2.95 -9.50 -15.88
CA GLY A 202 4.35 -9.43 -15.50
C GLY A 202 5.11 -10.64 -16.07
N LYS A 203 6.27 -10.41 -16.67
CA LYS A 203 7.18 -11.44 -17.19
C LYS A 203 8.59 -11.18 -16.72
N ASP A 204 9.31 -12.24 -16.38
CA ASP A 204 10.74 -12.14 -16.07
C ASP A 204 11.54 -12.02 -17.37
N GLU A 205 12.23 -10.91 -17.53
CA GLU A 205 13.17 -10.61 -18.62
C GLU A 205 14.59 -10.66 -18.05
N GLY A 206 15.21 -11.84 -18.09
CA GLY A 206 16.49 -12.08 -17.41
C GLY A 206 16.36 -12.02 -15.89
N ALA A 207 17.07 -11.08 -15.28
CA ALA A 207 17.05 -10.87 -13.82
C ALA A 207 15.94 -9.92 -13.34
N VAL A 208 15.20 -9.27 -14.25
CA VAL A 208 14.24 -8.21 -13.93
C VAL A 208 12.84 -8.60 -14.40
N THR A 209 11.84 -8.32 -13.60
CA THR A 209 10.43 -8.46 -13.97
C THR A 209 9.96 -7.20 -14.70
N ALA A 210 9.43 -7.36 -15.90
CA ALA A 210 8.81 -6.29 -16.69
C ALA A 210 7.29 -6.52 -16.83
N PHE A 211 6.55 -5.44 -16.96
CA PHE A 211 5.08 -5.44 -16.99
C PHE A 211 4.55 -4.77 -18.26
N THR A 212 3.49 -5.34 -18.81
CA THR A 212 2.73 -4.80 -19.95
C THR A 212 1.24 -4.84 -19.66
N LEU A 213 0.46 -4.04 -20.39
CA LEU A 213 -1.00 -4.19 -20.37
C LEU A 213 -1.40 -5.59 -20.87
N ASN A 214 -2.47 -6.14 -20.32
CA ASN A 214 -3.04 -7.39 -20.82
C ASN A 214 -3.93 -7.10 -22.05
N ASP A 215 -3.52 -7.52 -23.25
CA ASP A 215 -4.22 -7.27 -24.51
C ASP A 215 -5.66 -7.81 -24.56
N SER A 216 -5.98 -8.85 -23.78
CA SER A 216 -7.35 -9.36 -23.69
C SER A 216 -8.29 -8.38 -23.00
N SER A 217 -7.82 -7.64 -22.00
CA SER A 217 -8.62 -6.63 -21.28
C SER A 217 -8.72 -5.29 -22.02
N THR A 218 -7.76 -4.95 -22.90
CA THR A 218 -7.82 -3.73 -23.73
C THR A 218 -8.83 -3.83 -24.86
N ARG A 219 -9.16 -5.02 -25.34
CA ARG A 219 -10.22 -5.22 -26.35
C ARG A 219 -11.62 -5.02 -25.78
N ASP A 220 -11.86 -5.48 -24.55
CA ASP A 220 -13.15 -5.30 -23.88
C ASP A 220 -13.37 -3.84 -23.42
N ALA A 221 -12.30 -3.13 -23.02
CA ALA A 221 -12.38 -1.72 -22.68
C ALA A 221 -12.59 -0.79 -23.89
N LYS A 222 -12.19 -1.21 -25.11
CA LYS A 222 -12.47 -0.49 -26.36
C LYS A 222 -13.85 -0.80 -26.93
N ALA A 223 -14.45 -1.93 -26.56
CA ALA A 223 -15.81 -2.33 -26.97
C ALA A 223 -16.91 -1.79 -26.03
N GLY A 224 -16.58 -1.44 -24.80
CA GLY A 224 -17.44 -0.80 -23.82
C GLY A 224 -16.75 0.44 -23.28
N GLN A 225 -17.34 1.61 -23.53
CA GLN A 225 -16.82 2.90 -23.06
C GLN A 225 -16.33 2.82 -21.61
N GLY A 226 -15.02 2.94 -21.44
CA GLY A 226 -14.23 3.25 -20.26
C GLY A 226 -14.91 3.26 -18.88
N GLN A 227 -15.16 2.08 -18.31
CA GLN A 227 -15.36 1.96 -16.87
C GLN A 227 -14.20 1.13 -16.30
N VAL A 228 -13.35 1.80 -15.52
CA VAL A 228 -12.57 1.12 -14.47
C VAL A 228 -13.59 0.35 -13.62
N PRO A 229 -13.39 -0.95 -13.34
CA PRO A 229 -14.36 -1.70 -12.54
C PRO A 229 -14.68 -0.93 -11.26
N GLU A 230 -15.97 -0.66 -11.02
CA GLU A 230 -16.43 -0.12 -9.75
C GLU A 230 -15.86 -0.96 -8.62
N MET A 231 -15.09 -0.34 -7.73
CA MET A 231 -14.53 -0.96 -6.52
C MET A 231 -15.63 -1.16 -5.47
N GLY A 232 -16.69 -1.84 -5.83
CA GLY A 232 -17.79 -2.08 -4.92
C GLY A 232 -18.91 -2.91 -5.53
N ARG A 233 -18.70 -4.20 -5.66
CA ARG A 233 -19.67 -5.30 -5.51
C ARG A 233 -19.01 -6.62 -5.89
N LEU A 234 -18.32 -7.23 -4.93
CA LEU A 234 -18.10 -8.67 -4.97
C LEU A 234 -19.42 -9.31 -4.53
N LYS A 235 -20.13 -9.93 -5.47
CA LYS A 235 -21.17 -10.90 -5.12
C LYS A 235 -20.49 -12.10 -4.50
N GLU A 236 -20.96 -12.47 -3.32
CA GLU A 236 -20.67 -13.73 -2.67
C GLU A 236 -20.97 -14.90 -3.61
N ALA A 237 -20.04 -15.82 -3.72
CA ALA A 237 -20.26 -17.19 -4.18
C ALA A 237 -19.41 -18.14 -3.33
#